data_f75894f414952f78d81d7bb0ab01bb7e
#
_entry.id   f75894f414952f78d81d7bb0ab01bb7e
#
_cell.length_a   1.000
_cell.length_b   1.000
_cell.length_c   1.000
_cell.angle_alpha   90.00
_cell.angle_beta   90.00
_cell.angle_gamma   90.00
#
_symmetry.space_group_name_H-M   'P 1'
#
loop_
_entity.id
_entity.type
_entity.pdbx_description
1 polymer ?
#
loop_
_entity_poly.entity_id
_entity_poly.type
_entity_poly.pdbx_seq_one_letter_code
_entity_poly.pdbx_strand_id
1 'polypeptide(L)'
;MSATDELLGNNARYARRYGGPRSFWPPKGVAVVACMEARLDVYAVLGLRPGEAHVIRNAGGAVTDDEIRSLAISQRLLGTQEIILIHHTDCGMLTFTDDAFKRAIQDDTGIRPSWSSEAFTDLKEDVRQSKARILASPFVPYKDAIRGFVFDLNTGKLDEVA
;
A
#
# COMPACT_ATOMS: atom_id res chain seq x y z
N MET A 1 0.23 -29.34 11.19
CA MET A 1 -0.66 -28.50 10.33
C MET A 1 0.04 -27.16 10.19
N SER A 2 0.32 -26.72 8.99
CA SER A 2 0.96 -25.41 8.77
C SER A 2 -0.08 -24.29 8.87
N ALA A 3 0.39 -23.03 9.06
CA ALA A 3 -0.50 -21.87 8.97
C ALA A 3 -1.22 -21.80 7.62
N THR A 4 -0.55 -22.21 6.53
CA THR A 4 -1.15 -22.28 5.19
C THR A 4 -2.32 -23.27 5.15
N ASP A 5 -2.20 -24.45 5.77
CA ASP A 5 -3.28 -25.45 5.79
C ASP A 5 -4.52 -24.90 6.52
N GLU A 6 -4.31 -24.20 7.63
CA GLU A 6 -5.37 -23.52 8.37
C GLU A 6 -6.08 -22.47 7.51
N LEU A 7 -5.31 -21.62 6.85
CA LEU A 7 -5.85 -20.56 5.97
C LEU A 7 -6.60 -21.12 4.77
N LEU A 8 -6.15 -22.24 4.17
CA LEU A 8 -6.89 -22.93 3.13
C LEU A 8 -8.20 -23.53 3.63
N GLY A 9 -8.23 -24.03 4.88
CA GLY A 9 -9.47 -24.44 5.55
C GLY A 9 -10.45 -23.28 5.72
N ASN A 10 -9.94 -22.07 6.04
CA ASN A 10 -10.76 -20.84 6.10
C ASN A 10 -11.30 -20.46 4.70
N ASN A 11 -10.48 -20.56 3.64
CA ASN A 11 -10.92 -20.34 2.27
C ASN A 11 -12.04 -21.30 1.85
N ALA A 12 -11.94 -22.58 2.19
CA ALA A 12 -12.99 -23.54 1.90
C ALA A 12 -14.33 -23.17 2.57
N ARG A 13 -14.31 -22.58 3.76
CA ARG A 13 -15.52 -22.03 4.41
C ARG A 13 -16.05 -20.79 3.75
N TYR A 14 -15.17 -19.87 3.35
CA TYR A 14 -15.51 -18.67 2.61
C TYR A 14 -16.18 -19.00 1.27
N ALA A 15 -15.58 -19.92 0.50
CA ALA A 15 -16.08 -20.32 -0.82
C ALA A 15 -17.53 -20.83 -0.81
N ARG A 16 -17.95 -21.52 0.27
CA ARG A 16 -19.34 -22.00 0.41
C ARG A 16 -20.38 -20.88 0.53
N ARG A 17 -19.94 -19.66 0.90
CA ARG A 17 -20.81 -18.48 1.09
C ARG A 17 -20.52 -17.38 0.07
N TYR A 18 -19.64 -17.67 -0.90
CA TYR A 18 -19.23 -16.68 -1.88
C TYR A 18 -20.37 -16.37 -2.86
N GLY A 19 -20.79 -15.12 -2.90
CA GLY A 19 -21.92 -14.64 -3.70
C GLY A 19 -21.61 -14.35 -5.17
N GLY A 20 -20.45 -14.80 -5.67
CA GLY A 20 -20.04 -14.56 -7.06
C GLY A 20 -19.20 -13.30 -7.28
N PRO A 21 -18.74 -13.07 -8.52
CA PRO A 21 -17.88 -11.95 -8.86
C PRO A 21 -18.61 -10.61 -8.73
N ARG A 22 -17.85 -9.59 -8.34
CA ARG A 22 -18.33 -8.20 -8.34
C ARG A 22 -17.94 -7.51 -9.64
N SER A 23 -18.29 -6.22 -9.78
CA SER A 23 -17.89 -5.39 -10.91
C SER A 23 -16.37 -5.45 -11.15
N PHE A 24 -15.99 -5.51 -12.41
CA PHE A 24 -14.58 -5.45 -12.83
C PHE A 24 -13.96 -4.07 -12.55
N TRP A 25 -14.74 -3.02 -12.69
CA TRP A 25 -14.33 -1.66 -12.35
C TRP A 25 -14.76 -1.32 -10.92
N PRO A 26 -13.83 -0.80 -10.08
CA PRO A 26 -14.15 -0.41 -8.72
C PRO A 26 -15.09 0.81 -8.72
N PRO A 27 -16.33 0.70 -8.21
CA PRO A 27 -17.35 1.74 -8.34
C PRO A 27 -17.02 3.04 -7.60
N LYS A 28 -16.11 3.00 -6.63
CA LYS A 28 -15.67 4.23 -5.96
C LYS A 28 -14.63 5.02 -6.75
N GLY A 29 -14.04 4.44 -7.79
CA GLY A 29 -13.03 5.12 -8.61
C GLY A 29 -11.73 5.43 -7.87
N VAL A 30 -11.43 4.72 -6.79
CA VAL A 30 -10.30 5.01 -5.89
C VAL A 30 -9.26 3.89 -5.94
N ALA A 31 -7.98 4.28 -5.97
CA ALA A 31 -6.85 3.40 -5.68
C ALA A 31 -6.21 3.82 -4.35
N VAL A 32 -5.94 2.85 -3.48
CA VAL A 32 -5.28 3.04 -2.20
C VAL A 32 -3.90 2.41 -2.27
N VAL A 33 -2.86 3.15 -1.86
CA VAL A 33 -1.51 2.62 -1.59
C VAL A 33 -1.28 2.71 -0.09
N ALA A 34 -1.04 1.58 0.55
CA ALA A 34 -0.91 1.51 2.01
C ALA A 34 0.27 0.63 2.44
N CYS A 35 0.76 0.86 3.65
CA CYS A 35 1.73 -0.03 4.27
C CYS A 35 1.15 -1.45 4.45
N MET A 36 2.02 -2.47 4.31
CA MET A 36 1.69 -3.88 4.54
C MET A 36 1.53 -4.24 6.04
N GLU A 37 1.57 -3.25 6.94
CA GLU A 37 1.40 -3.41 8.39
C GLU A 37 0.20 -4.32 8.72
N ALA A 38 0.45 -5.40 9.46
CA ALA A 38 -0.57 -6.41 9.73
C ALA A 38 -1.75 -5.90 10.59
N ARG A 39 -1.50 -4.87 11.41
CA ARG A 39 -2.53 -4.22 12.25
C ARG A 39 -3.39 -3.21 11.49
N LEU A 40 -3.02 -2.86 10.25
CA LEU A 40 -3.75 -1.92 9.40
C LEU A 40 -4.72 -2.68 8.48
N ASP A 41 -5.98 -2.73 8.85
CA ASP A 41 -7.05 -3.24 7.97
C ASP A 41 -7.63 -2.10 7.13
N VAL A 42 -7.08 -1.94 5.93
CA VAL A 42 -7.46 -0.85 5.00
C VAL A 42 -8.94 -0.86 4.67
N TYR A 43 -9.53 -2.06 4.51
CA TYR A 43 -10.95 -2.17 4.19
C TYR A 43 -11.84 -1.69 5.34
N ALA A 44 -11.54 -2.11 6.56
CA ALA A 44 -12.28 -1.68 7.73
C ALA A 44 -12.11 -0.18 8.01
N VAL A 45 -10.86 0.33 7.94
CA VAL A 45 -10.53 1.74 8.20
C VAL A 45 -11.27 2.68 7.26
N LEU A 46 -11.38 2.32 5.98
CA LEU A 46 -12.05 3.13 4.97
C LEU A 46 -13.53 2.75 4.75
N GLY A 47 -14.05 1.75 5.46
CA GLY A 47 -15.41 1.25 5.27
C GLY A 47 -15.65 0.64 3.89
N LEU A 48 -14.61 0.05 3.28
CA LEU A 48 -14.67 -0.54 1.94
C LEU A 48 -15.18 -1.98 2.00
N ARG A 49 -15.96 -2.34 1.02
CA ARG A 49 -16.31 -3.74 0.73
C ARG A 49 -15.41 -4.27 -0.40
N PRO A 50 -15.18 -5.60 -0.46
CA PRO A 50 -14.44 -6.20 -1.57
C PRO A 50 -14.99 -5.75 -2.94
N GLY A 51 -14.09 -5.29 -3.83
CA GLY A 51 -14.42 -4.80 -5.17
C GLY A 51 -14.74 -3.31 -5.28
N GLU A 52 -14.77 -2.54 -4.18
CA GLU A 52 -15.11 -1.11 -4.22
C GLU A 52 -13.94 -0.18 -4.56
N ALA A 53 -12.69 -0.63 -4.30
CA ALA A 53 -11.48 0.13 -4.60
C ALA A 53 -10.33 -0.84 -4.93
N HIS A 54 -9.28 -0.35 -5.61
CA HIS A 54 -8.01 -1.07 -5.66
C HIS A 54 -7.22 -0.78 -4.38
N VAL A 55 -6.64 -1.83 -3.78
CA VAL A 55 -5.80 -1.71 -2.59
C VAL A 55 -4.44 -2.35 -2.88
N ILE A 56 -3.41 -1.52 -2.94
CA ILE A 56 -2.02 -1.89 -3.18
C ILE A 56 -1.28 -1.77 -1.85
N ARG A 57 -0.50 -2.78 -1.47
CA ARG A 57 0.23 -2.78 -0.19
C ARG A 57 1.67 -3.21 -0.37
N ASN A 58 2.58 -2.46 0.24
CA ASN A 58 4.00 -2.79 0.28
C ASN A 58 4.64 -2.39 1.63
N ALA A 59 5.94 -2.65 1.78
CA ALA A 59 6.70 -2.19 2.93
C ALA A 59 6.74 -0.65 2.97
N GLY A 60 6.17 -0.07 4.02
CA GLY A 60 6.11 1.38 4.23
C GLY A 60 4.95 2.10 3.54
N GLY A 61 4.27 1.51 2.57
CA GLY A 61 3.31 2.22 1.72
C GLY A 61 4.00 3.19 0.75
N ALA A 62 5.29 2.97 0.47
CA ALA A 62 6.11 3.82 -0.39
C ALA A 62 5.67 3.71 -1.85
N VAL A 63 5.82 4.81 -2.60
CA VAL A 63 5.55 4.80 -4.04
C VAL A 63 6.86 4.54 -4.78
N THR A 64 7.03 3.33 -5.28
CA THR A 64 8.14 2.90 -6.14
C THR A 64 7.68 2.77 -7.60
N ASP A 65 8.55 2.30 -8.48
CA ASP A 65 8.20 2.08 -9.89
C ASP A 65 7.04 1.06 -10.05
N ASP A 66 6.92 0.08 -9.13
CA ASP A 66 5.82 -0.89 -9.19
C ASP A 66 4.48 -0.26 -8.79
N GLU A 67 4.46 0.63 -7.79
CA GLU A 67 3.25 1.37 -7.44
C GLU A 67 2.85 2.34 -8.56
N ILE A 68 3.80 3.01 -9.20
CA ILE A 68 3.53 3.85 -10.40
C ILE A 68 2.94 2.99 -11.52
N ARG A 69 3.51 1.82 -11.81
CA ARG A 69 2.98 0.87 -12.80
C ARG A 69 1.54 0.46 -12.45
N SER A 70 1.31 0.10 -11.20
CA SER A 70 0.01 -0.36 -10.71
C SER A 70 -1.03 0.75 -10.75
N LEU A 71 -0.68 1.98 -10.35
CA LEU A 71 -1.56 3.15 -10.43
C LEU A 71 -1.87 3.54 -11.87
N ALA A 72 -0.89 3.45 -12.78
CA ALA A 72 -1.11 3.71 -14.21
C ALA A 72 -2.12 2.71 -14.81
N ILE A 73 -2.01 1.43 -14.48
CA ILE A 73 -2.97 0.39 -14.90
C ILE A 73 -4.36 0.67 -14.28
N SER A 74 -4.38 0.96 -12.98
CA SER A 74 -5.60 1.28 -12.24
C SER A 74 -6.39 2.41 -12.87
N GLN A 75 -5.70 3.49 -13.25
CA GLN A 75 -6.35 4.66 -13.84
C GLN A 75 -6.67 4.49 -15.33
N ARG A 76 -5.70 4.00 -16.13
CA ARG A 76 -5.85 3.94 -17.59
C ARG A 76 -6.75 2.83 -18.08
N LEU A 77 -6.78 1.69 -17.39
CA LEU A 77 -7.49 0.50 -17.83
C LEU A 77 -8.68 0.14 -16.93
N LEU A 78 -8.64 0.54 -15.64
CA LEU A 78 -9.59 0.06 -14.64
C LEU A 78 -10.42 1.18 -14.00
N GLY A 79 -10.34 2.40 -14.52
CA GLY A 79 -11.29 3.48 -14.29
C GLY A 79 -11.18 4.22 -12.96
N THR A 80 -10.07 4.06 -12.20
CA THR A 80 -9.87 4.87 -11.00
C THR A 80 -9.41 6.28 -11.36
N GLN A 81 -9.71 7.26 -10.51
CA GLN A 81 -9.35 8.67 -10.70
C GLN A 81 -8.75 9.31 -9.46
N GLU A 82 -9.04 8.76 -8.28
CA GLU A 82 -8.53 9.26 -7.01
C GLU A 82 -7.48 8.31 -6.42
N ILE A 83 -6.53 8.86 -5.67
CA ILE A 83 -5.47 8.10 -5.00
C ILE A 83 -5.43 8.49 -3.53
N ILE A 84 -5.44 7.48 -2.66
CA ILE A 84 -5.25 7.61 -1.22
C ILE A 84 -3.93 6.92 -0.85
N LEU A 85 -3.05 7.65 -0.15
CA LEU A 85 -1.82 7.12 0.42
C LEU A 85 -2.01 6.95 1.93
N ILE A 86 -1.66 5.79 2.49
CA ILE A 86 -1.79 5.53 3.93
C ILE A 86 -0.49 4.97 4.49
N HIS A 87 0.21 5.79 5.25
CA HIS A 87 1.27 5.38 6.17
C HIS A 87 0.69 5.22 7.57
N HIS A 88 1.49 4.78 8.55
CA HIS A 88 0.99 4.57 9.91
C HIS A 88 2.06 4.90 10.96
N THR A 89 1.63 5.21 12.17
CA THR A 89 2.51 5.39 13.33
C THR A 89 3.20 4.07 13.70
N ASP A 90 4.33 4.13 14.39
CA ASP A 90 5.09 2.94 14.81
C ASP A 90 5.45 1.99 13.65
N CYS A 91 5.82 2.57 12.49
CA CYS A 91 6.19 1.82 11.31
C CYS A 91 7.60 1.25 11.44
N GLY A 92 7.77 -0.03 11.10
CA GLY A 92 9.08 -0.69 11.07
C GLY A 92 10.10 -0.01 10.15
N MET A 93 9.64 0.72 9.13
CA MET A 93 10.50 1.47 8.19
C MET A 93 11.25 2.64 8.85
N LEU A 94 10.83 3.06 10.04
CA LEU A 94 11.51 4.07 10.87
C LEU A 94 12.69 3.50 11.68
N THR A 95 12.88 2.18 11.72
CA THR A 95 13.79 1.52 12.66
C THR A 95 15.15 1.16 12.07
N PHE A 96 15.36 1.35 10.78
CA PHE A 96 16.61 1.03 10.09
C PHE A 96 16.92 2.03 8.98
N THR A 97 18.12 1.96 8.43
CA THR A 97 18.52 2.73 7.24
C THR A 97 18.66 1.81 6.03
N ASP A 98 18.46 2.34 4.83
CA ASP A 98 18.62 1.59 3.58
C ASP A 98 20.03 0.94 3.49
N ASP A 99 21.07 1.72 3.81
CA ASP A 99 22.46 1.23 3.73
C ASP A 99 22.73 0.09 4.71
N ALA A 100 22.30 0.22 5.96
CA ALA A 100 22.49 -0.82 6.97
C ALA A 100 21.77 -2.12 6.61
N PHE A 101 20.54 -2.02 6.12
CA PHE A 101 19.75 -3.18 5.71
C PHE A 101 20.37 -3.89 4.49
N LYS A 102 20.74 -3.12 3.47
CA LYS A 102 21.38 -3.69 2.26
C LYS A 102 22.75 -4.29 2.55
N ARG A 103 23.50 -3.73 3.51
CA ARG A 103 24.76 -4.30 3.96
C ARG A 103 24.55 -5.64 4.66
N ALA A 104 23.59 -5.71 5.57
CA ALA A 104 23.27 -6.96 6.25
C ALA A 104 22.90 -8.09 5.26
N ILE A 105 22.11 -7.78 4.21
CA ILE A 105 21.79 -8.75 3.15
C ILE A 105 23.05 -9.14 2.38
N GLN A 106 23.92 -8.19 2.07
CA GLN A 106 25.18 -8.46 1.37
C GLN A 106 26.12 -9.35 2.19
N ASP A 107 26.19 -9.11 3.49
CA ASP A 107 27.04 -9.91 4.41
C ASP A 107 26.53 -11.36 4.50
N ASP A 108 25.21 -11.56 4.44
CA ASP A 108 24.59 -12.90 4.49
C ASP A 108 24.63 -13.64 3.15
N THR A 109 24.40 -12.94 2.04
CA THR A 109 24.20 -13.56 0.72
C THR A 109 25.36 -13.39 -0.25
N GLY A 110 26.30 -12.49 0.04
CA GLY A 110 27.35 -12.04 -0.87
C GLY A 110 26.89 -11.07 -1.96
N ILE A 111 25.60 -10.71 -2.01
CA ILE A 111 25.03 -9.86 -3.05
C ILE A 111 24.35 -8.65 -2.42
N ARG A 112 24.77 -7.43 -2.81
CA ARG A 112 24.10 -6.21 -2.41
C ARG A 112 22.87 -5.95 -3.26
N PRO A 113 21.67 -5.76 -2.67
CA PRO A 113 20.47 -5.43 -3.42
C PRO A 113 20.60 -4.13 -4.20
N SER A 114 20.10 -4.11 -5.45
CA SER A 114 20.07 -2.91 -6.30
C SER A 114 18.89 -1.98 -5.98
N TRP A 115 17.81 -2.52 -5.43
CA TRP A 115 16.62 -1.75 -5.05
C TRP A 115 16.84 -0.94 -3.76
N SER A 116 16.09 0.14 -3.59
CA SER A 116 15.98 0.87 -2.32
C SER A 116 15.00 0.16 -1.38
N SER A 117 15.30 0.11 -0.09
CA SER A 117 14.35 -0.39 0.91
C SER A 117 13.24 0.62 1.22
N GLU A 118 13.40 1.88 0.79
CA GLU A 118 12.49 3.00 1.07
C GLU A 118 12.30 3.25 2.58
N ALA A 119 13.34 2.99 3.40
CA ALA A 119 13.36 3.37 4.82
C ALA A 119 13.34 4.90 4.95
N PHE A 120 12.64 5.41 5.95
CA PHE A 120 12.48 6.83 6.18
C PHE A 120 12.67 7.20 7.65
N THR A 121 12.99 8.47 7.92
CA THR A 121 13.18 9.03 9.27
C THR A 121 12.04 9.95 9.70
N ASP A 122 11.27 10.48 8.74
CA ASP A 122 10.10 11.33 8.99
C ASP A 122 8.88 10.77 8.23
N LEU A 123 7.91 10.33 9.00
CA LEU A 123 6.71 9.67 8.50
C LEU A 123 5.86 10.58 7.59
N LYS A 124 5.69 11.84 7.96
CA LYS A 124 4.88 12.78 7.17
C LYS A 124 5.60 13.22 5.91
N GLU A 125 6.91 13.39 6.00
CA GLU A 125 7.73 13.72 4.83
C GLU A 125 7.72 12.59 3.81
N ASP A 126 7.74 11.33 4.24
CA ASP A 126 7.65 10.18 3.33
C ASP A 126 6.30 10.11 2.61
N VAL A 127 5.19 10.47 3.29
CA VAL A 127 3.89 10.64 2.62
C VAL A 127 3.95 11.72 1.53
N ARG A 128 4.60 12.87 1.82
CA ARG A 128 4.78 13.94 0.83
C ARG A 128 5.64 13.51 -0.35
N GLN A 129 6.73 12.79 -0.10
CA GLN A 129 7.59 12.26 -1.16
C GLN A 129 6.84 11.26 -2.04
N SER A 130 6.08 10.36 -1.44
CA SER A 130 5.22 9.42 -2.18
C SER A 130 4.22 10.15 -3.08
N LYS A 131 3.56 11.17 -2.56
CA LYS A 131 2.67 12.06 -3.34
C LYS A 131 3.43 12.77 -4.46
N ALA A 132 4.60 13.32 -4.18
CA ALA A 132 5.43 14.03 -5.15
C ALA A 132 5.88 13.11 -6.29
N ARG A 133 6.23 11.85 -6.01
CA ARG A 133 6.59 10.85 -7.03
C ARG A 133 5.43 10.58 -8.00
N ILE A 134 4.20 10.47 -7.49
CA ILE A 134 3.03 10.30 -8.36
C ILE A 134 2.80 11.55 -9.21
N LEU A 135 2.87 12.74 -8.61
CA LEU A 135 2.70 14.02 -9.31
C LEU A 135 3.72 14.21 -10.44
N ALA A 136 4.98 13.80 -10.21
CA ALA A 136 6.06 13.88 -11.18
C ALA A 136 5.96 12.83 -12.31
N SER A 137 5.24 11.73 -12.08
CA SER A 137 5.15 10.63 -13.06
C SER A 137 4.32 11.04 -14.28
N PRO A 138 4.83 10.89 -15.51
CA PRO A 138 4.03 11.11 -16.72
C PRO A 138 3.04 9.99 -17.01
N PHE A 139 3.13 8.86 -16.30
CA PHE A 139 2.37 7.66 -16.57
C PHE A 139 0.99 7.64 -15.89
N VAL A 140 0.85 8.36 -14.77
CA VAL A 140 -0.39 8.50 -13.99
C VAL A 140 -1.14 9.73 -14.50
N PRO A 141 -2.31 9.58 -15.15
CA PRO A 141 -3.00 10.70 -15.82
C PRO A 141 -3.80 11.59 -14.87
N TYR A 142 -4.50 11.02 -13.87
CA TYR A 142 -5.38 11.79 -12.96
C TYR A 142 -4.63 12.10 -11.67
N LYS A 143 -4.36 13.38 -11.41
CA LYS A 143 -3.51 13.86 -10.31
C LYS A 143 -4.20 14.87 -9.39
N ASP A 144 -5.42 15.27 -9.71
CA ASP A 144 -6.11 16.35 -8.98
C ASP A 144 -6.60 15.91 -7.59
N ALA A 145 -6.81 14.60 -7.40
CA ALA A 145 -7.32 14.01 -6.17
C ALA A 145 -6.35 12.97 -5.58
N ILE A 146 -5.14 13.41 -5.20
CA ILE A 146 -4.15 12.59 -4.48
C ILE A 146 -4.06 13.10 -3.05
N ARG A 147 -4.48 12.28 -2.09
CA ARG A 147 -4.46 12.62 -0.67
C ARG A 147 -3.62 11.63 0.13
N GLY A 148 -2.82 12.14 1.07
CA GLY A 148 -1.95 11.35 1.93
C GLY A 148 -2.36 11.40 3.38
N PHE A 149 -2.26 10.27 4.08
CA PHE A 149 -2.70 10.12 5.46
C PHE A 149 -1.69 9.32 6.28
N VAL A 150 -1.68 9.60 7.57
CA VAL A 150 -1.05 8.76 8.59
C VAL A 150 -2.14 8.13 9.43
N PHE A 151 -2.18 6.80 9.47
CA PHE A 151 -3.04 6.04 10.35
C PHE A 151 -2.39 5.92 11.74
N ASP A 152 -3.08 6.38 12.76
CA ASP A 152 -2.63 6.24 14.14
C ASP A 152 -3.08 4.88 14.69
N LEU A 153 -2.12 3.99 14.94
CA LEU A 153 -2.36 2.65 15.46
C LEU A 153 -2.98 2.62 16.87
N ASN A 154 -2.86 3.71 17.63
CA ASN A 154 -3.45 3.79 18.97
C ASN A 154 -4.91 4.23 18.96
N THR A 155 -5.27 5.10 18.03
CA THR A 155 -6.61 5.71 17.99
C THR A 155 -7.49 5.23 16.84
N GLY A 156 -6.90 4.61 15.81
CA GLY A 156 -7.59 4.20 14.60
C GLY A 156 -7.98 5.37 13.68
N LYS A 157 -7.43 6.57 13.89
CA LYS A 157 -7.71 7.75 13.07
C LYS A 157 -6.75 7.87 11.89
N LEU A 158 -7.25 8.47 10.81
CA LEU A 158 -6.47 8.94 9.69
C LEU A 158 -6.26 10.45 9.83
N ASP A 159 -5.01 10.86 9.98
CA ASP A 159 -4.60 12.27 9.98
C ASP A 159 -4.05 12.64 8.60
N GLU A 160 -4.65 13.63 7.97
CA GLU A 160 -4.24 14.07 6.64
C GLU A 160 -2.92 14.82 6.69
N VAL A 161 -2.05 14.53 5.73
CA VAL A 161 -0.76 15.19 5.52
C VAL A 161 -0.90 16.13 4.32
N ALA A 162 -0.75 17.41 4.58
CA ALA A 162 -0.81 18.49 3.58
C ALA A 162 0.45 18.49 2.70
#